data_bb6b144ddad039e05b8bb98bec78137c
#
_entry.id   bb6b144ddad039e05b8bb98bec78137c
#
_cell.length_a   1.000
_cell.length_b   1.000
_cell.length_c   1.000
_cell.angle_alpha   90.00
_cell.angle_beta   90.00
_cell.angle_gamma   90.00
#
_symmetry.space_group_name_H-M   'P 1'
#
loop_
_entity.id
_entity.type
_entity.pdbx_description
1 polymer ?
#
loop_
_entity_poly.entity_id
_entity_poly.type
_entity_poly.pdbx_seq_one_letter_code
_entity_poly.pdbx_strand_id
1 'polypeptide(L)'
;TTRPRWVREAAAALKGRVGQYVFISTMSAYASHATPGADESAALATTATPDVEVGNEAPPLYGPMKALCEAEAQKAFPNATTIIRPSLIVGVGDPTDRFTYWPVRIARGGDVLAPPAADPVQLIDARDLSEWVIRCCEERRVGVFNAGGDGTRFKVRQMLESTRAALG
;
A
#
# COMPACT_ATOMS: atom_id res chain seq x y z
N THR A 1 -8.98 -5.25 -3.28
CA THR A 1 -10.31 -4.65 -3.50
C THR A 1 -10.50 -3.35 -2.73
N THR A 2 -11.38 -2.50 -3.21
CA THR A 2 -11.91 -1.28 -2.58
C THR A 2 -13.42 -1.41 -2.30
N ARG A 3 -13.94 -2.62 -2.30
CA ARG A 3 -15.36 -2.90 -2.08
C ARG A 3 -15.57 -3.60 -0.74
N PRO A 4 -16.02 -2.89 0.31
CA PRO A 4 -16.24 -3.45 1.64
C PRO A 4 -17.17 -4.66 1.62
N ARG A 5 -18.20 -4.64 0.77
CA ARG A 5 -19.11 -5.78 0.59
C ARG A 5 -18.37 -7.06 0.20
N TRP A 6 -17.40 -6.99 -0.71
CA TRP A 6 -16.64 -8.17 -1.13
C TRP A 6 -15.76 -8.72 -0.01
N VAL A 7 -15.20 -7.84 0.82
CA VAL A 7 -14.45 -8.28 2.01
C VAL A 7 -15.37 -8.97 3.00
N ARG A 8 -16.56 -8.42 3.24
CA ARG A 8 -17.58 -8.99 4.13
C ARG A 8 -18.02 -10.36 3.67
N GLU A 9 -18.35 -10.51 2.37
CA GLU A 9 -18.79 -11.77 1.78
C GLU A 9 -17.69 -12.85 1.84
N ALA A 10 -16.44 -12.47 1.45
CA ALA A 10 -15.30 -13.38 1.52
C ALA A 10 -14.99 -13.80 2.98
N ALA A 11 -15.00 -12.84 3.90
CA ALA A 11 -14.77 -13.10 5.30
C ALA A 11 -15.84 -14.00 5.91
N ALA A 12 -17.11 -13.80 5.54
CA ALA A 12 -18.22 -14.67 5.98
C ALA A 12 -18.06 -16.10 5.48
N ALA A 13 -17.64 -16.28 4.22
CA ALA A 13 -17.41 -17.59 3.64
C ALA A 13 -16.22 -18.33 4.27
N LEU A 14 -15.23 -17.60 4.78
CA LEU A 14 -14.03 -18.16 5.41
C LEU A 14 -14.15 -18.33 6.93
N LYS A 15 -15.16 -17.75 7.56
CA LYS A 15 -15.36 -17.81 9.01
C LYS A 15 -15.45 -19.26 9.51
N GLY A 16 -14.64 -19.58 10.51
CA GLY A 16 -14.52 -20.93 11.06
C GLY A 16 -13.74 -21.93 10.20
N ARG A 17 -13.23 -21.51 9.04
CA ARG A 17 -12.46 -22.37 8.11
C ARG A 17 -10.98 -22.01 8.08
N VAL A 18 -10.62 -20.78 8.46
CA VAL A 18 -9.25 -20.28 8.45
C VAL A 18 -8.88 -19.76 9.83
N GLY A 19 -7.61 -19.88 10.18
CA GLY A 19 -7.08 -19.39 11.47
C GLY A 19 -6.59 -17.95 11.44
N GLN A 20 -6.47 -17.35 10.25
CA GLN A 20 -5.99 -15.98 10.06
C GLN A 20 -6.55 -15.39 8.76
N TYR A 21 -6.84 -14.10 8.78
CA TYR A 21 -7.27 -13.33 7.60
C TYR A 21 -6.26 -12.22 7.34
N VAL A 22 -5.54 -12.30 6.22
CA VAL A 22 -4.56 -11.28 5.82
C VAL A 22 -5.19 -10.38 4.75
N PHE A 23 -5.20 -9.08 5.02
CA PHE A 23 -5.74 -8.08 4.10
C PHE A 23 -4.63 -7.12 3.64
N ILE A 24 -4.38 -7.11 2.33
CA ILE A 24 -3.47 -6.14 1.73
C ILE A 24 -4.23 -4.83 1.51
N SER A 25 -3.92 -3.86 2.36
CA SER A 25 -4.48 -2.51 2.32
C SER A 25 -3.57 -1.55 1.55
N THR A 26 -3.37 -0.36 2.06
CA THR A 26 -2.54 0.69 1.45
C THR A 26 -2.25 1.79 2.47
N MET A 27 -1.14 2.49 2.32
CA MET A 27 -0.89 3.71 3.09
C MET A 27 -1.89 4.82 2.76
N SER A 28 -2.55 4.79 1.59
CA SER A 28 -3.63 5.73 1.25
C SER A 28 -4.86 5.62 2.15
N ALA A 29 -4.95 4.59 3.00
CA ALA A 29 -6.00 4.48 4.02
C ALA A 29 -5.89 5.53 5.13
N TYR A 30 -4.74 6.19 5.29
CA TYR A 30 -4.58 7.29 6.23
C TYR A 30 -5.26 8.57 5.76
N ALA A 31 -5.79 9.34 6.71
CA ALA A 31 -6.43 10.63 6.45
C ALA A 31 -5.44 11.71 5.97
N SER A 32 -4.17 11.60 6.36
CA SER A 32 -3.12 12.55 6.01
C SER A 32 -1.75 11.88 5.98
N HIS A 33 -0.90 12.36 5.10
CA HIS A 33 0.52 12.01 5.02
C HIS A 33 1.44 13.18 5.38
N ALA A 34 0.89 14.24 5.98
CA ALA A 34 1.63 15.47 6.26
C ALA A 34 2.58 15.36 7.47
N THR A 35 2.35 14.38 8.36
CA THR A 35 3.16 14.20 9.57
C THR A 35 4.23 13.14 9.34
N PRO A 36 5.51 13.51 9.24
CA PRO A 36 6.59 12.55 9.14
C PRO A 36 6.65 11.65 10.38
N GLY A 37 6.91 10.35 10.18
CA GLY A 37 7.02 9.37 11.26
C GLY A 37 5.68 8.94 11.86
N ALA A 38 4.55 9.27 11.24
CA ALA A 38 3.25 8.72 11.64
C ALA A 38 3.25 7.19 11.54
N ASP A 39 2.75 6.54 12.59
CA ASP A 39 2.66 5.10 12.71
C ASP A 39 1.24 4.57 12.41
N GLU A 40 1.02 3.28 12.68
CA GLU A 40 -0.25 2.59 12.41
C GLU A 40 -1.43 3.10 13.23
N SER A 41 -1.19 3.89 14.28
CA SER A 41 -2.24 4.55 15.09
C SER A 41 -2.81 5.82 14.47
N ALA A 42 -2.18 6.33 13.39
CA ALA A 42 -2.62 7.54 12.71
C ALA A 42 -4.05 7.41 12.17
N ALA A 43 -4.78 8.54 12.17
CA ALA A 43 -6.19 8.59 11.77
C ALA A 43 -6.41 8.09 10.34
N LEU A 44 -7.46 7.30 10.14
CA LEU A 44 -7.86 6.79 8.85
C LEU A 44 -8.76 7.78 8.10
N ALA A 45 -8.68 7.71 6.78
CA ALA A 45 -9.56 8.45 5.89
C ALA A 45 -11.01 7.93 6.02
N THR A 46 -11.96 8.84 5.95
CA THR A 46 -13.39 8.56 6.06
C THR A 46 -14.15 9.03 4.82
N THR A 47 -15.34 8.52 4.61
CA THR A 47 -16.26 8.96 3.54
C THR A 47 -17.67 9.10 4.07
N ALA A 48 -18.40 10.05 3.51
CA ALA A 48 -19.84 10.22 3.76
C ALA A 48 -20.70 9.20 2.97
N THR A 49 -20.11 8.47 2.04
CA THR A 49 -20.80 7.52 1.14
C THR A 49 -20.19 6.12 1.25
N PRO A 50 -20.32 5.44 2.40
CA PRO A 50 -19.65 4.15 2.64
C PRO A 50 -20.17 3.01 1.77
N ASP A 51 -21.38 3.14 1.22
CA ASP A 51 -22.04 2.09 0.44
C ASP A 51 -21.82 2.24 -1.08
N VAL A 52 -21.07 3.28 -1.50
CA VAL A 52 -20.76 3.46 -2.91
C VAL A 52 -19.80 2.36 -3.37
N GLU A 53 -20.23 1.61 -4.38
CA GLU A 53 -19.34 0.67 -5.07
C GLU A 53 -18.47 1.43 -6.08
N VAL A 54 -17.30 1.85 -5.66
CA VAL A 54 -16.30 2.46 -6.54
C VAL A 54 -15.20 1.47 -6.86
N GLY A 55 -14.73 1.52 -8.10
CA GLY A 55 -13.50 0.83 -8.51
C GLY A 55 -12.25 1.54 -7.97
N ASN A 56 -11.10 1.00 -8.31
CA ASN A 56 -9.80 1.58 -7.94
C ASN A 56 -9.51 2.93 -8.62
N GLU A 57 -10.36 3.33 -9.58
CA GLU A 57 -10.16 4.50 -10.42
C GLU A 57 -10.69 5.81 -9.81
N ALA A 58 -11.31 5.75 -8.63
CA ALA A 58 -11.85 6.95 -7.96
C ALA A 58 -10.91 7.44 -6.84
N PRO A 59 -9.86 8.24 -7.15
CA PRO A 59 -8.83 8.62 -6.20
C PRO A 59 -9.35 9.20 -4.88
N PRO A 60 -10.37 10.08 -4.84
CA PRO A 60 -10.85 10.64 -3.58
C PRO A 60 -11.44 9.61 -2.63
N LEU A 61 -11.98 8.51 -3.16
CA LEU A 61 -12.64 7.46 -2.37
C LEU A 61 -11.75 6.23 -2.15
N TYR A 62 -10.64 6.10 -2.86
CA TYR A 62 -9.77 4.92 -2.76
C TYR A 62 -9.32 4.65 -1.31
N GLY A 63 -8.73 5.64 -0.65
CA GLY A 63 -8.26 5.53 0.73
C GLY A 63 -9.38 5.21 1.72
N PRO A 64 -10.45 6.02 1.77
CA PRO A 64 -11.61 5.75 2.62
C PRO A 64 -12.21 4.36 2.42
N MET A 65 -12.36 3.90 1.17
CA MET A 65 -12.92 2.57 0.88
C MET A 65 -11.99 1.45 1.31
N LYS A 66 -10.66 1.65 1.22
CA LYS A 66 -9.68 0.69 1.77
C LYS A 66 -9.78 0.63 3.30
N ALA A 67 -9.93 1.76 3.99
CA ALA A 67 -10.14 1.80 5.44
C ALA A 67 -11.42 1.06 5.86
N LEU A 68 -12.51 1.22 5.10
CA LEU A 68 -13.74 0.45 5.33
C LEU A 68 -13.53 -1.07 5.11
N CYS A 69 -12.76 -1.46 4.12
CA CYS A 69 -12.39 -2.87 3.90
C CYS A 69 -11.62 -3.45 5.09
N GLU A 70 -10.68 -2.68 5.66
CA GLU A 70 -9.96 -3.08 6.89
C GLU A 70 -10.92 -3.32 8.05
N ALA A 71 -11.87 -2.40 8.26
CA ALA A 71 -12.87 -2.52 9.32
C ALA A 71 -13.75 -3.78 9.15
N GLU A 72 -14.17 -4.11 7.94
CA GLU A 72 -14.93 -5.35 7.67
C GLU A 72 -14.10 -6.61 7.95
N ALA A 73 -12.82 -6.62 7.59
CA ALA A 73 -11.92 -7.73 7.89
C ALA A 73 -11.75 -7.92 9.40
N GLN A 74 -11.45 -6.83 10.13
CA GLN A 74 -11.28 -6.86 11.58
C GLN A 74 -12.57 -7.25 12.32
N LYS A 75 -13.72 -6.79 11.86
CA LYS A 75 -15.03 -7.17 12.41
C LYS A 75 -15.31 -8.67 12.27
N ALA A 76 -14.93 -9.26 11.14
CA ALA A 76 -15.15 -10.68 10.88
C ALA A 76 -14.18 -11.59 11.64
N PHE A 77 -12.92 -11.16 11.79
CA PHE A 77 -11.82 -11.88 12.42
C PHE A 77 -11.13 -11.02 13.50
N PRO A 78 -11.79 -10.67 14.62
CA PRO A 78 -11.32 -9.63 15.55
C PRO A 78 -9.94 -9.88 16.16
N ASN A 79 -9.54 -11.13 16.34
CA ASN A 79 -8.24 -11.49 16.94
C ASN A 79 -7.37 -12.32 15.99
N ALA A 80 -7.66 -12.28 14.70
CA ALA A 80 -7.01 -13.10 13.69
C ALA A 80 -6.83 -12.35 12.36
N THR A 81 -6.90 -11.02 12.38
CA THR A 81 -6.70 -10.20 11.18
C THR A 81 -5.31 -9.58 11.16
N THR A 82 -4.65 -9.70 10.03
CA THR A 82 -3.41 -8.98 9.70
C THR A 82 -3.71 -8.01 8.58
N ILE A 83 -3.49 -6.73 8.82
CA ILE A 83 -3.64 -5.69 7.83
C ILE A 83 -2.24 -5.20 7.46
N ILE A 84 -1.93 -5.22 6.18
CA ILE A 84 -0.67 -4.71 5.66
C ILE A 84 -0.97 -3.49 4.80
N ARG A 85 -0.39 -2.34 5.14
CA ARG A 85 -0.53 -1.07 4.41
C ARG A 85 0.75 -0.78 3.63
N PRO A 86 0.89 -1.31 2.40
CA PRO A 86 2.06 -1.03 1.60
C PRO A 86 2.09 0.42 1.09
N SER A 87 3.31 0.93 0.92
CA SER A 87 3.62 2.12 0.14
C SER A 87 3.49 1.82 -1.36
N LEU A 88 4.14 2.57 -2.25
CA LEU A 88 4.14 2.27 -3.68
C LEU A 88 4.86 0.93 -3.92
N ILE A 89 4.09 -0.07 -4.32
CA ILE A 89 4.63 -1.39 -4.68
C ILE A 89 5.28 -1.25 -6.06
N VAL A 90 6.52 -1.70 -6.16
CA VAL A 90 7.32 -1.67 -7.39
C VAL A 90 7.87 -3.06 -7.71
N GLY A 91 8.28 -3.29 -8.95
CA GLY A 91 8.91 -4.55 -9.34
C GLY A 91 8.34 -5.13 -10.61
N VAL A 92 8.81 -6.35 -10.92
CA VAL A 92 8.39 -7.07 -12.12
C VAL A 92 6.89 -7.38 -12.05
N GLY A 93 6.18 -7.10 -13.14
CA GLY A 93 4.75 -7.36 -13.24
C GLY A 93 3.86 -6.20 -12.79
N ASP A 94 4.41 -5.02 -12.47
CA ASP A 94 3.59 -3.83 -12.23
C ASP A 94 2.92 -3.37 -13.55
N PRO A 95 1.58 -3.54 -13.70
CA PRO A 95 0.89 -3.17 -14.93
C PRO A 95 0.68 -1.66 -15.07
N THR A 96 1.06 -0.88 -14.04
CA THR A 96 0.78 0.55 -13.98
C THR A 96 1.92 1.42 -14.49
N ASP A 97 3.10 0.86 -14.65
CA ASP A 97 4.34 1.53 -15.06
C ASP A 97 4.72 2.77 -14.24
N ARG A 98 4.12 2.96 -13.07
CA ARG A 98 4.36 4.15 -12.24
C ARG A 98 5.81 4.29 -11.81
N PHE A 99 6.49 3.17 -11.56
CA PHE A 99 7.92 3.14 -11.26
C PHE A 99 8.76 2.86 -12.51
N THR A 100 8.35 1.92 -13.35
CA THR A 100 9.07 1.50 -14.58
C THR A 100 9.29 2.66 -15.55
N TYR A 101 8.41 3.66 -15.51
CA TYR A 101 8.59 4.92 -16.24
C TYR A 101 9.99 5.55 -16.01
N TRP A 102 10.48 5.58 -14.77
CA TRP A 102 11.73 6.26 -14.43
C TRP A 102 12.95 5.62 -15.06
N PRO A 103 13.24 4.31 -14.89
CA PRO A 103 14.39 3.69 -15.55
C PRO A 103 14.30 3.77 -17.08
N VAL A 104 13.11 3.56 -17.65
CA VAL A 104 12.94 3.66 -19.10
C VAL A 104 13.15 5.08 -19.59
N ARG A 105 12.64 6.08 -18.88
CA ARG A 105 12.79 7.49 -19.26
C ARG A 105 14.24 7.96 -19.12
N ILE A 106 14.93 7.55 -18.06
CA ILE A 106 16.33 7.89 -17.81
C ILE A 106 17.24 7.25 -18.86
N ALA A 107 17.01 5.98 -19.21
CA ALA A 107 17.77 5.27 -20.23
C ALA A 107 17.72 5.94 -21.62
N ARG A 108 16.63 6.66 -21.93
CA ARG A 108 16.48 7.41 -23.19
C ARG A 108 17.33 8.68 -23.26
N GLY A 109 17.87 9.11 -22.12
CA GLY A 109 18.67 10.34 -22.03
C GLY A 109 17.85 11.62 -22.23
N GLY A 110 18.56 12.76 -22.29
CA GLY A 110 17.96 14.10 -22.39
C GLY A 110 17.32 14.57 -21.08
N ASP A 111 16.56 15.66 -21.14
CA ASP A 111 15.94 16.28 -19.96
C ASP A 111 14.77 15.43 -19.44
N VAL A 112 14.73 15.22 -18.13
CA VAL A 112 13.68 14.45 -17.44
C VAL A 112 12.90 15.39 -16.52
N LEU A 113 11.61 15.56 -16.81
CA LEU A 113 10.70 16.25 -15.88
C LEU A 113 10.45 15.32 -14.69
N ALA A 114 10.77 15.81 -13.48
CA ALA A 114 10.62 15.03 -12.25
C ALA A 114 9.94 15.86 -11.15
N PRO A 115 9.34 15.23 -10.14
CA PRO A 115 8.89 15.89 -8.92
C PRO A 115 10.04 16.62 -8.21
N PRO A 116 9.75 17.51 -7.25
CA PRO A 116 10.79 18.19 -6.49
C PRO A 116 11.79 17.20 -5.88
N ALA A 117 13.07 17.48 -6.06
CA ALA A 117 14.17 16.59 -5.68
C ALA A 117 14.21 16.23 -4.19
N ALA A 118 13.66 17.10 -3.34
CA ALA A 118 13.60 16.94 -1.90
C ALA A 118 12.37 16.15 -1.41
N ASP A 119 11.42 15.88 -2.29
CA ASP A 119 10.21 15.17 -1.89
C ASP A 119 10.53 13.75 -1.42
N PRO A 120 9.89 13.30 -0.34
CA PRO A 120 10.06 11.93 0.16
C PRO A 120 9.43 10.91 -0.79
N VAL A 121 10.06 9.75 -0.91
CA VAL A 121 9.55 8.62 -1.67
C VAL A 121 9.55 7.38 -0.78
N GLN A 122 8.43 6.67 -0.76
CA GLN A 122 8.34 5.37 -0.10
C GLN A 122 7.96 4.30 -1.13
N LEU A 123 8.85 3.34 -1.27
CA LEU A 123 8.71 2.21 -2.19
C LEU A 123 8.84 0.90 -1.41
N ILE A 124 8.23 -0.15 -1.93
CA ILE A 124 8.48 -1.52 -1.50
C ILE A 124 8.54 -2.42 -2.73
N ASP A 125 9.59 -3.24 -2.85
CA ASP A 125 9.65 -4.26 -3.90
C ASP A 125 8.56 -5.31 -3.66
N ALA A 126 7.91 -5.75 -4.72
CA ALA A 126 6.84 -6.74 -4.65
C ALA A 126 7.30 -8.08 -4.04
N ARG A 127 8.59 -8.44 -4.20
CA ARG A 127 9.17 -9.64 -3.60
C ARG A 127 9.33 -9.49 -2.10
N ASP A 128 9.85 -8.35 -1.63
CA ASP A 128 10.02 -8.05 -0.21
C ASP A 128 8.66 -7.99 0.50
N LEU A 129 7.67 -7.37 -0.16
CA LEU A 129 6.29 -7.36 0.34
C LEU A 129 5.72 -8.80 0.43
N SER A 130 5.94 -9.62 -0.60
CA SER A 130 5.45 -10.99 -0.62
C SER A 130 6.10 -11.86 0.45
N GLU A 131 7.41 -11.73 0.64
CA GLU A 131 8.14 -12.42 1.72
C GLU A 131 7.61 -11.99 3.10
N TRP A 132 7.40 -10.70 3.29
CA TRP A 132 6.81 -10.18 4.53
C TRP A 132 5.41 -10.73 4.79
N VAL A 133 4.54 -10.78 3.76
CA VAL A 133 3.20 -11.38 3.86
C VAL A 133 3.27 -12.85 4.27
N ILE A 134 4.14 -13.63 3.62
CA ILE A 134 4.33 -15.06 3.95
C ILE A 134 4.77 -15.21 5.40
N ARG A 135 5.76 -14.44 5.83
CA ARG A 135 6.26 -14.45 7.22
C ARG A 135 5.15 -14.09 8.23
N CYS A 136 4.31 -13.10 7.91
CA CYS A 136 3.14 -12.78 8.74
C CYS A 136 2.16 -13.96 8.87
N CYS A 137 2.00 -14.75 7.80
CA CYS A 137 1.16 -15.95 7.84
C CYS A 137 1.79 -17.07 8.69
N GLU A 138 3.08 -17.35 8.47
CA GLU A 138 3.82 -18.41 9.19
C GLU A 138 3.87 -18.15 10.70
N GLU A 139 4.14 -16.90 11.08
CA GLU A 139 4.24 -16.47 12.47
C GLU A 139 2.88 -16.12 13.10
N ARG A 140 1.80 -16.19 12.33
CA ARG A 140 0.45 -15.78 12.75
C ARG A 140 0.43 -14.39 13.37
N ARG A 141 1.14 -13.44 12.76
CA ARG A 141 1.16 -12.06 13.24
C ARG A 141 -0.21 -11.42 13.06
N VAL A 142 -0.76 -10.89 14.13
CA VAL A 142 -2.05 -10.19 14.15
C VAL A 142 -1.79 -8.71 14.41
N GLY A 143 -2.49 -7.85 13.69
CA GLY A 143 -2.36 -6.40 13.86
C GLY A 143 -2.34 -5.65 12.53
N VAL A 144 -2.00 -4.38 12.61
CA VAL A 144 -1.83 -3.49 11.45
C VAL A 144 -0.35 -3.19 11.30
N PHE A 145 0.15 -3.22 10.07
CA PHE A 145 1.56 -3.02 9.77
C PHE A 145 1.72 -2.15 8.52
N ASN A 146 2.51 -1.08 8.65
CA ASN A 146 3.00 -0.34 7.51
C ASN A 146 4.10 -1.15 6.81
N ALA A 147 4.01 -1.24 5.48
CA ALA A 147 4.99 -1.93 4.66
C ALA A 147 5.55 -0.98 3.60
N GLY A 148 6.66 -0.37 3.90
CA GLY A 148 7.32 0.60 3.01
C GLY A 148 8.72 0.90 3.49
N GLY A 149 9.54 1.47 2.60
CA GLY A 149 10.86 1.98 2.96
C GLY A 149 10.77 3.19 3.89
N ASP A 150 11.91 3.56 4.49
CA ASP A 150 12.03 4.76 5.32
C ASP A 150 11.90 6.03 4.46
N GLY A 151 10.67 6.52 4.33
CA GLY A 151 10.36 7.72 3.54
C GLY A 151 10.94 9.01 4.11
N THR A 152 11.50 9.00 5.32
CA THR A 152 12.17 10.17 5.90
C THR A 152 13.55 10.36 5.28
N ARG A 153 14.18 9.29 4.81
CA ARG A 153 15.56 9.27 4.32
C ARG A 153 15.65 9.19 2.79
N PHE A 154 14.71 8.52 2.13
CA PHE A 154 14.76 8.32 0.70
C PHE A 154 13.99 9.42 -0.05
N LYS A 155 14.64 10.12 -0.94
CA LYS A 155 14.11 11.27 -1.68
C LYS A 155 14.05 10.99 -3.18
N VAL A 156 13.23 11.77 -3.90
CA VAL A 156 13.15 11.72 -5.38
C VAL A 156 14.53 11.81 -6.01
N ARG A 157 15.39 12.73 -5.56
CA ARG A 157 16.76 12.85 -6.04
C ARG A 157 17.50 11.52 -5.98
N GLN A 158 17.51 10.90 -4.81
CA GLN A 158 18.24 9.64 -4.58
C GLN A 158 17.68 8.51 -5.45
N MET A 159 16.35 8.42 -5.59
CA MET A 159 15.70 7.46 -6.48
C MET A 159 16.21 7.61 -7.92
N LEU A 160 16.21 8.83 -8.44
CA LEU A 160 16.62 9.10 -9.83
C LEU A 160 18.13 8.89 -10.05
N GLU A 161 18.96 9.35 -9.10
CA GLU A 161 20.43 9.17 -9.16
C GLU A 161 20.82 7.68 -9.07
N SER A 162 20.18 6.91 -8.15
CA SER A 162 20.41 5.48 -8.05
C SER A 162 19.95 4.73 -9.32
N THR A 163 18.81 5.13 -9.89
CA THR A 163 18.31 4.57 -11.14
C THR A 163 19.29 4.85 -12.28
N ARG A 164 19.80 6.07 -12.38
CA ARG A 164 20.79 6.44 -13.39
C ARG A 164 22.08 5.65 -13.24
N ALA A 165 22.58 5.52 -12.01
CA ALA A 165 23.81 4.77 -11.73
C ALA A 165 23.68 3.27 -12.07
N ALA A 166 22.49 2.70 -11.88
CA ALA A 166 22.23 1.29 -12.22
C ALA A 166 22.12 1.00 -13.72
N LEU A 167 21.87 2.07 -14.53
CA LEU A 167 21.76 1.95 -15.99
C LEU A 167 23.09 2.18 -16.73
N GLY A 168 24.13 2.71 -16.06
CA GLY A 168 25.43 3.07 -16.66
C GLY A 168 25.38 4.46 -17.24
#